data_dd62eb6be45a495e2134f653497d874c
#
_entry.id   dd62eb6be45a495e2134f653497d874c
#
_cell.length_a   1.000
_cell.length_b   1.000
_cell.length_c   1.000
_cell.angle_alpha   90.00
_cell.angle_beta   90.00
_cell.angle_gamma   90.00
#
_symmetry.space_group_name_H-M   'P 1'
#
loop_
_entity.id
_entity.type
_entity.pdbx_description
1 polymer ?
#
loop_
_entity_poly.entity_id
_entity_poly.type
_entity_poly.pdbx_seq_one_letter_code
_entity_poly.pdbx_strand_id
1 'polypeptide(L)'
;MDEKVQTFLSNELDRVDKWLSFGEAKNAALVAFNIAVLSVNFDSSCSFLFSAIRICVTLSMIISLVSFWPNMAGKAIKIKIKNERNKPGSNVQESNNYLYFMDIAKLNNGSDYLKILKTEYCIAEFDTTQRLYLDLAEEIVTNSRITVGKYTLFRIALVCDCLAMFIMALFFVCA
;
A
#
# COMPACT_ATOMS: atom_id res chain seq x y z
N MET A 1 -19.28 18.67 -21.86
CA MET A 1 -18.17 17.73 -22.12
C MET A 1 -17.24 17.65 -20.91
N ASP A 2 -16.95 18.79 -20.28
CA ASP A 2 -16.13 18.88 -19.05
C ASP A 2 -16.70 18.11 -17.85
N GLU A 3 -18.01 18.06 -17.68
CA GLU A 3 -18.67 17.37 -16.58
C GLU A 3 -18.40 15.86 -16.57
N LYS A 4 -18.29 15.22 -17.75
CA LYS A 4 -17.97 13.79 -17.85
C LYS A 4 -16.55 13.47 -17.38
N VAL A 5 -15.58 14.32 -17.71
CA VAL A 5 -14.18 14.16 -17.31
C VAL A 5 -14.04 14.39 -15.80
N GLN A 6 -14.69 15.43 -15.28
CA GLN A 6 -14.71 15.69 -13.85
C GLN A 6 -15.33 14.54 -13.06
N THR A 7 -16.49 14.04 -13.51
CA THR A 7 -17.16 12.89 -12.89
C THR A 7 -16.28 11.65 -12.92
N PHE A 8 -15.57 11.41 -14.04
CA PHE A 8 -14.63 10.30 -14.15
C PHE A 8 -13.49 10.42 -13.14
N LEU A 9 -12.82 11.58 -13.08
CA LEU A 9 -11.71 11.81 -12.14
C LEU A 9 -12.16 11.71 -10.68
N SER A 10 -13.34 12.24 -10.36
CA SER A 10 -13.90 12.11 -9.00
C SER A 10 -14.17 10.64 -8.63
N ASN A 11 -14.75 9.86 -9.55
CA ASN A 11 -14.99 8.43 -9.32
C ASN A 11 -13.68 7.65 -9.16
N GLU A 12 -12.63 8.01 -9.91
CA GLU A 12 -11.32 7.42 -9.77
C GLU A 12 -10.68 7.74 -8.41
N LEU A 13 -10.80 9.00 -7.96
CA LEU A 13 -10.34 9.43 -6.66
C LEU A 13 -11.04 8.63 -5.56
N ASP A 14 -12.39 8.56 -5.59
CA ASP A 14 -13.18 7.77 -4.64
C ASP A 14 -12.76 6.30 -4.63
N ARG A 15 -12.42 5.74 -5.78
CA ARG A 15 -11.94 4.37 -5.89
C ARG A 15 -10.58 4.17 -5.21
N VAL A 16 -9.65 5.09 -5.43
CA VAL A 16 -8.33 5.05 -4.79
C VAL A 16 -8.46 5.25 -3.27
N ASP A 17 -9.33 6.14 -2.82
CA ASP A 17 -9.59 6.38 -1.39
C ASP A 17 -10.22 5.17 -0.70
N LYS A 18 -11.08 4.42 -1.39
CA LYS A 18 -11.58 3.13 -0.89
C LYS A 18 -10.46 2.12 -0.70
N TRP A 19 -9.52 2.03 -1.65
CA TRP A 19 -8.34 1.17 -1.50
C TRP A 19 -7.43 1.62 -0.35
N LEU A 20 -7.26 2.94 -0.18
CA LEU A 20 -6.50 3.53 0.93
C LEU A 20 -7.12 3.17 2.28
N SER A 21 -8.42 3.40 2.44
CA SER A 21 -9.19 3.08 3.65
C SER A 21 -9.15 1.58 3.96
N PHE A 22 -9.24 0.73 2.94
CA PHE A 22 -9.12 -0.71 3.12
C PHE A 22 -7.72 -1.13 3.58
N GLY A 23 -6.67 -0.47 3.08
CA GLY A 23 -5.30 -0.67 3.56
C GLY A 23 -5.14 -0.27 5.05
N GLU A 24 -5.78 0.81 5.48
CA GLU A 24 -5.80 1.24 6.88
C GLU A 24 -6.54 0.24 7.77
N ALA A 25 -7.71 -0.21 7.34
CA ALA A 25 -8.49 -1.21 8.07
C ALA A 25 -7.72 -2.52 8.27
N LYS A 26 -6.98 -2.98 7.26
CA LYS A 26 -6.12 -4.17 7.38
C LYS A 26 -5.01 -3.98 8.42
N ASN A 27 -4.33 -2.84 8.41
CA ASN A 27 -3.28 -2.54 9.39
C ASN A 27 -3.87 -2.44 10.81
N ALA A 28 -5.04 -1.83 10.98
CA ALA A 28 -5.73 -1.75 12.27
C ALA A 28 -6.12 -3.14 12.80
N ALA A 29 -6.65 -4.00 11.93
CA ALA A 29 -6.97 -5.38 12.29
C ALA A 29 -5.73 -6.17 12.72
N LEU A 30 -4.59 -5.96 12.05
CA LEU A 30 -3.33 -6.61 12.42
C LEU A 30 -2.81 -6.13 13.78
N VAL A 31 -2.92 -4.84 14.07
CA VAL A 31 -2.59 -4.29 15.40
C VAL A 31 -3.46 -4.92 16.48
N ALA A 32 -4.78 -5.02 16.25
CA ALA A 32 -5.70 -5.66 17.21
C ALA A 32 -5.36 -7.14 17.43
N PHE A 33 -5.06 -7.88 16.37
CA PHE A 33 -4.58 -9.26 16.45
C PHE A 33 -3.30 -9.37 17.28
N ASN A 34 -2.32 -8.52 17.03
CA ASN A 34 -1.04 -8.51 17.75
C ASN A 34 -1.22 -8.22 19.24
N ILE A 35 -2.11 -7.29 19.62
CA ILE A 35 -2.45 -7.03 21.01
C ILE A 35 -3.05 -8.28 21.65
N ALA A 36 -3.97 -8.96 20.97
CA ALA A 36 -4.58 -10.18 21.48
C ALA A 36 -3.53 -11.27 21.72
N VAL A 37 -2.60 -11.50 20.79
CA VAL A 37 -1.52 -12.48 20.93
C VAL A 37 -0.57 -12.12 22.08
N LEU A 38 -0.20 -10.85 22.24
CA LEU A 38 0.67 -10.40 23.33
C LEU A 38 0.02 -10.50 24.71
N SER A 39 -1.31 -10.46 24.76
CA SER A 39 -2.09 -10.58 26.02
C SER A 39 -2.16 -12.02 26.55
N VAL A 40 -1.82 -13.02 25.73
CA VAL A 40 -1.80 -14.42 26.16
C VAL A 40 -0.59 -14.68 27.05
N ASN A 41 -0.85 -15.10 28.29
CA ASN A 41 0.18 -15.58 29.20
C ASN A 41 0.42 -17.08 28.92
N PHE A 42 1.61 -17.40 28.49
CA PHE A 42 2.05 -18.78 28.34
C PHE A 42 2.89 -19.16 29.56
N ASP A 43 2.42 -20.12 30.36
CA ASP A 43 3.22 -20.76 31.43
C ASP A 43 4.31 -21.60 30.75
N SER A 44 5.56 -21.19 30.90
CA SER A 44 6.59 -21.61 29.98
C SER A 44 7.71 -22.43 30.58
N SER A 45 7.76 -23.68 30.19
CA SER A 45 8.98 -24.49 30.23
C SER A 45 10.00 -24.10 29.14
N CYS A 46 9.58 -23.37 28.10
CA CYS A 46 10.40 -22.95 26.93
C CYS A 46 10.46 -21.44 26.75
N SER A 47 11.07 -20.73 27.69
CA SER A 47 11.19 -19.26 27.73
C SER A 47 11.76 -18.63 26.45
N PHE A 48 12.70 -19.28 25.76
CA PHE A 48 13.35 -18.75 24.55
C PHE A 48 12.38 -18.65 23.35
N LEU A 49 11.59 -19.70 23.08
CA LEU A 49 10.65 -19.73 21.96
C LEU A 49 9.54 -18.67 22.12
N PHE A 50 9.03 -18.53 23.34
CA PHE A 50 8.02 -17.50 23.64
C PHE A 50 8.57 -16.08 23.53
N SER A 51 9.84 -15.87 23.88
CA SER A 51 10.52 -14.60 23.66
C SER A 51 10.63 -14.28 22.17
N ALA A 52 10.97 -15.26 21.32
CA ALA A 52 11.03 -15.08 19.87
C ALA A 52 9.66 -14.73 19.27
N ILE A 53 8.59 -15.40 19.68
CA ILE A 53 7.21 -15.10 19.27
C ILE A 53 6.85 -13.65 19.64
N ARG A 54 7.10 -13.25 20.90
CA ARG A 54 6.81 -11.88 21.36
C ARG A 54 7.58 -10.82 20.58
N ILE A 55 8.84 -11.07 20.26
CA ILE A 55 9.64 -10.16 19.43
C ILE A 55 9.05 -10.01 18.03
N CYS A 56 8.72 -11.11 17.35
CA CYS A 56 8.12 -11.07 16.00
C CYS A 56 6.79 -10.30 16.00
N VAL A 57 5.91 -10.57 16.95
CA VAL A 57 4.59 -9.90 17.07
C VAL A 57 4.75 -8.43 17.41
N THR A 58 5.70 -8.08 18.30
CA THR A 58 5.98 -6.66 18.63
C THR A 58 6.52 -5.91 17.41
N LEU A 59 7.41 -6.52 16.62
CA LEU A 59 7.91 -5.93 15.38
C LEU A 59 6.80 -5.73 14.36
N SER A 60 5.92 -6.72 14.17
CA SER A 60 4.74 -6.61 13.32
C SER A 60 3.85 -5.45 13.75
N MET A 61 3.56 -5.34 15.04
CA MET A 61 2.74 -4.25 15.60
C MET A 61 3.38 -2.88 15.34
N ILE A 62 4.68 -2.72 15.57
CA ILE A 62 5.39 -1.46 15.30
C ILE A 62 5.31 -1.09 13.82
N ILE A 63 5.55 -2.04 12.91
CA ILE A 63 5.47 -1.81 11.46
C ILE A 63 4.05 -1.39 11.05
N SER A 64 3.02 -2.04 11.60
CA SER A 64 1.63 -1.70 11.35
C SER A 64 1.28 -0.30 11.88
N LEU A 65 1.78 0.10 13.05
CA LEU A 65 1.59 1.44 13.60
C LEU A 65 2.30 2.51 12.76
N VAL A 66 3.50 2.23 12.26
CA VAL A 66 4.22 3.14 11.35
C VAL A 66 3.42 3.39 10.06
N SER A 67 2.60 2.43 9.61
CA SER A 67 1.73 2.60 8.46
C SER A 67 0.67 3.72 8.64
N PHE A 68 0.30 4.06 9.86
CA PHE A 68 -0.62 5.17 10.14
C PHE A 68 0.07 6.54 10.13
N TRP A 69 1.41 6.58 10.13
CA TRP A 69 2.12 7.86 10.13
C TRP A 69 1.93 8.60 8.80
N PRO A 70 1.42 9.84 8.82
CA PRO A 70 1.21 10.61 7.61
C PRO A 70 2.53 10.83 6.85
N ASN A 71 2.51 10.69 5.53
CA ASN A 71 3.61 10.96 4.59
C ASN A 71 4.84 10.02 4.59
N MET A 72 4.98 9.06 5.50
CA MET A 72 6.14 8.16 5.49
C MET A 72 6.11 7.18 4.30
N ALA A 73 4.95 6.65 3.97
CA ALA A 73 4.78 5.69 2.89
C ALA A 73 5.12 6.28 1.50
N GLY A 74 4.75 7.54 1.24
CA GLY A 74 4.98 8.18 -0.06
C GLY A 74 6.46 8.42 -0.40
N LYS A 75 7.30 8.71 0.60
CA LYS A 75 8.76 8.92 0.38
C LYS A 75 9.51 7.62 0.12
N ALA A 76 9.20 6.57 0.88
CA ALA A 76 9.85 5.26 0.73
C ALA A 76 9.56 4.64 -0.65
N ILE A 77 8.37 4.84 -1.19
CA ILE A 77 7.98 4.33 -2.50
C ILE A 77 8.64 5.08 -3.64
N LYS A 78 8.78 6.42 -3.55
CA LYS A 78 9.54 7.18 -4.56
C LYS A 78 10.96 6.63 -4.74
N ILE A 79 11.61 6.21 -3.66
CA ILE A 79 12.96 5.63 -3.70
C ILE A 79 12.94 4.26 -4.39
N LYS A 80 11.95 3.41 -4.07
CA LYS A 80 11.85 2.05 -4.65
C LYS A 80 11.52 2.08 -6.13
N ILE A 81 10.57 2.89 -6.57
CA ILE A 81 10.19 3.05 -7.99
C ILE A 81 11.37 3.59 -8.80
N LYS A 82 12.14 4.54 -8.26
CA LYS A 82 13.35 5.06 -8.92
C LYS A 82 14.41 3.98 -9.12
N ASN A 83 14.58 3.08 -8.14
CA ASN A 83 15.55 1.98 -8.22
C ASN A 83 15.13 0.88 -9.21
N GLU A 84 13.84 0.59 -9.35
CA GLU A 84 13.35 -0.41 -10.31
C GLU A 84 13.42 0.11 -11.76
N ARG A 85 13.17 1.39 -11.97
CA ARG A 85 13.26 2.03 -13.30
C ARG A 85 14.69 2.06 -13.85
N ASN A 86 15.72 1.96 -13.00
CA ASN A 86 17.14 1.98 -13.37
C ASN A 86 17.73 0.58 -13.59
N LYS A 87 16.95 -0.49 -13.59
CA LYS A 87 17.44 -1.84 -13.95
C LYS A 87 17.52 -2.01 -15.46
N PRO A 88 18.71 -2.14 -16.05
CA PRO A 88 18.84 -2.45 -17.47
C PRO A 88 18.34 -3.88 -17.73
N GLY A 89 17.32 -4.04 -18.56
CA GLY A 89 16.85 -5.35 -19.03
C GLY A 89 15.38 -5.67 -18.85
N SER A 90 14.53 -4.80 -18.32
CA SER A 90 13.08 -5.02 -18.25
C SER A 90 12.37 -4.59 -19.55
N ASN A 91 12.64 -5.31 -20.66
CA ASN A 91 11.86 -5.21 -21.90
C ASN A 91 10.57 -6.07 -21.83
N VAL A 92 9.95 -6.15 -20.70
CA VAL A 92 8.57 -6.64 -20.61
C VAL A 92 7.69 -5.41 -20.84
N GLN A 93 7.03 -5.37 -21.96
CA GLN A 93 5.94 -4.44 -22.24
C GLN A 93 4.79 -4.83 -21.33
N GLU A 94 4.91 -4.50 -20.03
CA GLU A 94 3.83 -4.65 -19.08
C GLU A 94 2.72 -3.70 -19.56
N SER A 95 1.59 -4.26 -19.95
CA SER A 95 0.37 -3.49 -20.21
C SER A 95 -0.04 -2.85 -18.89
N ASN A 96 0.38 -1.60 -18.67
CA ASN A 96 0.04 -0.87 -17.46
C ASN A 96 -1.46 -0.58 -17.47
N ASN A 97 -2.14 -0.95 -16.39
CA ASN A 97 -3.54 -0.62 -16.18
C ASN A 97 -3.64 0.66 -15.34
N TYR A 98 -3.73 1.81 -16.00
CA TYR A 98 -3.83 3.10 -15.30
C TYR A 98 -5.19 3.39 -14.66
N LEU A 99 -6.04 2.37 -14.54
CA LEU A 99 -7.21 2.34 -13.66
C LEU A 99 -6.92 1.58 -12.35
N TYR A 100 -5.70 1.05 -12.19
CA TYR A 100 -5.29 0.32 -11.00
C TYR A 100 -4.24 1.13 -10.21
N PHE A 101 -4.50 1.33 -8.93
CA PHE A 101 -3.68 2.21 -8.09
C PHE A 101 -2.18 1.89 -8.08
N MET A 102 -1.78 0.62 -8.24
CA MET A 102 -0.36 0.26 -8.26
C MET A 102 0.36 0.79 -9.51
N ASP A 103 -0.33 0.85 -10.65
CA ASP A 103 0.24 1.38 -11.89
C ASP A 103 0.16 2.90 -11.92
N ILE A 104 -0.92 3.48 -11.42
CA ILE A 104 -1.04 4.94 -11.19
C ILE A 104 0.10 5.44 -10.29
N ALA A 105 0.42 4.72 -9.23
CA ALA A 105 1.50 5.07 -8.30
C ALA A 105 2.89 5.17 -8.95
N LYS A 106 3.11 4.52 -10.10
CA LYS A 106 4.37 4.55 -10.87
C LYS A 106 4.56 5.87 -11.64
N LEU A 107 3.49 6.65 -11.88
CA LEU A 107 3.53 7.91 -12.60
C LEU A 107 4.31 8.97 -11.81
N ASN A 108 4.85 10.00 -12.50
CA ASN A 108 5.63 11.04 -11.83
C ASN A 108 4.72 12.10 -11.19
N ASN A 109 3.61 12.46 -11.86
CA ASN A 109 2.71 13.53 -11.46
C ASN A 109 1.32 13.32 -12.09
N GLY A 110 0.36 14.15 -11.69
CA GLY A 110 -1.00 14.14 -12.21
C GLY A 110 -1.07 14.54 -13.70
N SER A 111 -0.16 15.40 -14.18
CA SER A 111 -0.11 15.78 -15.60
C SER A 111 0.19 14.56 -16.51
N ASP A 112 1.09 13.67 -16.09
CA ASP A 112 1.38 12.43 -16.82
C ASP A 112 0.15 11.52 -16.84
N TYR A 113 -0.60 11.46 -15.73
CA TYR A 113 -1.85 10.70 -15.65
C TYR A 113 -2.90 11.23 -16.62
N LEU A 114 -3.13 12.56 -16.65
CA LEU A 114 -4.08 13.20 -17.59
C LEU A 114 -3.70 12.95 -19.05
N LYS A 115 -2.41 13.02 -19.40
CA LYS A 115 -1.94 12.71 -20.76
C LYS A 115 -2.27 11.27 -21.16
N ILE A 116 -2.05 10.31 -20.28
CA ILE A 116 -2.36 8.90 -20.53
C ILE A 116 -3.87 8.70 -20.70
N LEU A 117 -4.68 9.31 -19.84
CA LEU A 117 -6.15 9.25 -19.97
C LEU A 117 -6.63 9.80 -21.31
N LYS A 118 -6.01 10.87 -21.80
CA LYS A 118 -6.34 11.46 -23.10
C LYS A 118 -5.88 10.59 -24.28
N THR A 119 -4.66 10.05 -24.23
CA THR A 119 -4.04 9.37 -25.37
C THR A 119 -4.39 7.88 -25.45
N GLU A 120 -4.43 7.17 -24.34
CA GLU A 120 -4.61 5.72 -24.32
C GLU A 120 -6.07 5.32 -24.07
N TYR A 121 -6.79 6.10 -23.24
CA TYR A 121 -8.17 5.78 -22.89
C TYR A 121 -9.20 6.56 -23.70
N CYS A 122 -8.78 7.58 -24.45
CA CYS A 122 -9.64 8.41 -25.31
C CYS A 122 -10.91 8.92 -24.59
N ILE A 123 -10.79 9.26 -23.30
CA ILE A 123 -11.95 9.53 -22.43
C ILE A 123 -12.75 10.74 -22.90
N ALA A 124 -12.11 11.75 -23.43
CA ALA A 124 -12.69 12.89 -24.18
C ALA A 124 -11.59 13.83 -24.66
N GLU A 125 -11.91 14.78 -25.54
CA GLU A 125 -11.06 15.96 -25.71
C GLU A 125 -11.32 16.92 -24.55
N PHE A 126 -10.33 17.13 -23.71
CA PHE A 126 -10.34 18.07 -22.59
C PHE A 126 -8.99 18.80 -22.47
N ASP A 127 -9.02 19.94 -21.84
CA ASP A 127 -7.82 20.72 -21.58
C ASP A 127 -7.08 20.14 -20.37
N THR A 128 -5.93 19.52 -20.65
CA THR A 128 -5.05 18.94 -19.60
C THR A 128 -4.36 19.99 -18.74
N THR A 129 -4.50 21.28 -19.06
CA THR A 129 -3.93 22.39 -18.27
C THR A 129 -4.92 22.99 -17.28
N GLN A 130 -6.20 22.56 -17.34
CA GLN A 130 -7.22 23.04 -16.42
C GLN A 130 -6.86 22.68 -14.98
N ARG A 131 -6.81 23.67 -14.11
CA ARG A 131 -6.34 23.56 -12.72
C ARG A 131 -7.06 22.47 -11.92
N LEU A 132 -8.40 22.41 -12.04
CA LEU A 132 -9.21 21.43 -11.33
C LEU A 132 -8.81 19.99 -11.68
N TYR A 133 -8.59 19.71 -12.97
CA TYR A 133 -8.21 18.36 -13.43
C TYR A 133 -6.80 18.00 -12.99
N LEU A 134 -5.88 18.96 -12.99
CA LEU A 134 -4.52 18.77 -12.50
C LEU A 134 -4.52 18.45 -11.00
N ASP A 135 -5.30 19.17 -10.20
CA ASP A 135 -5.36 18.97 -8.75
C ASP A 135 -5.98 17.59 -8.42
N LEU A 136 -7.09 17.21 -9.08
CA LEU A 136 -7.68 15.86 -8.92
C LEU A 136 -6.73 14.76 -9.34
N ALA A 137 -6.06 14.91 -10.48
CA ALA A 137 -5.11 13.92 -10.97
C ALA A 137 -3.88 13.77 -10.06
N GLU A 138 -3.37 14.88 -9.50
CA GLU A 138 -2.25 14.85 -8.55
C GLU A 138 -2.65 14.17 -7.24
N GLU A 139 -3.88 14.38 -6.77
CA GLU A 139 -4.43 13.71 -5.60
C GLU A 139 -4.57 12.20 -5.84
N ILE A 140 -5.11 11.78 -6.99
CA ILE A 140 -5.21 10.37 -7.39
C ILE A 140 -3.82 9.70 -7.38
N VAL A 141 -2.81 10.32 -8.01
CA VAL A 141 -1.45 9.79 -8.04
C VAL A 141 -0.83 9.72 -6.65
N THR A 142 -1.05 10.75 -5.83
CA THR A 142 -0.52 10.82 -4.46
C THR A 142 -1.16 9.78 -3.56
N ASN A 143 -2.49 9.65 -3.56
CA ASN A 143 -3.22 8.68 -2.76
C ASN A 143 -2.92 7.25 -3.21
N SER A 144 -2.72 7.03 -4.53
CA SER A 144 -2.26 5.74 -5.07
C SER A 144 -0.89 5.34 -4.49
N ARG A 145 0.06 6.26 -4.40
CA ARG A 145 1.39 6.00 -3.80
C ARG A 145 1.30 5.70 -2.31
N ILE A 146 0.48 6.46 -1.58
CA ILE A 146 0.24 6.23 -0.15
C ILE A 146 -0.34 4.84 0.04
N THR A 147 -1.32 4.47 -0.78
CA THR A 147 -1.97 3.15 -0.77
C THR A 147 -0.96 2.03 -0.95
N VAL A 148 -0.11 2.09 -1.99
CA VAL A 148 0.96 1.09 -2.23
C VAL A 148 1.89 0.97 -1.02
N GLY A 149 2.22 2.10 -0.37
CA GLY A 149 3.05 2.12 0.84
C GLY A 149 2.41 1.37 1.99
N LYS A 150 1.15 1.65 2.28
CA LYS A 150 0.41 0.99 3.35
C LYS A 150 0.28 -0.51 3.12
N TYR A 151 0.00 -0.95 1.89
CA TYR A 151 -0.04 -2.38 1.55
C TYR A 151 1.33 -3.05 1.65
N THR A 152 2.40 -2.35 1.33
CA THR A 152 3.76 -2.88 1.47
C THR A 152 4.11 -3.11 2.94
N LEU A 153 3.83 -2.13 3.81
CA LEU A 153 4.04 -2.26 5.25
C LEU A 153 3.18 -3.37 5.85
N PHE A 154 1.89 -3.44 5.48
CA PHE A 154 1.01 -4.54 5.87
C PHE A 154 1.59 -5.90 5.52
N ARG A 155 2.09 -6.08 4.28
CA ARG A 155 2.68 -7.34 3.85
C ARG A 155 3.92 -7.73 4.66
N ILE A 156 4.78 -6.75 5.01
CA ILE A 156 5.97 -7.01 5.83
C ILE A 156 5.54 -7.41 7.26
N ALA A 157 4.61 -6.68 7.87
CA ALA A 157 4.09 -6.99 9.19
C ALA A 157 3.44 -8.39 9.23
N LEU A 158 2.63 -8.71 8.21
CA LEU A 158 1.98 -10.02 8.09
C LEU A 158 3.00 -11.17 8.00
N VAL A 159 4.14 -10.98 7.33
CA VAL A 159 5.20 -12.00 7.29
C VAL A 159 5.77 -12.25 8.70
N CYS A 160 5.96 -11.21 9.50
CA CYS A 160 6.41 -11.36 10.90
C CYS A 160 5.39 -12.16 11.72
N ASP A 161 4.09 -11.91 11.55
CA ASP A 161 3.04 -12.66 12.25
C ASP A 161 2.95 -14.10 11.78
N CYS A 162 3.06 -14.35 10.47
CA CYS A 162 3.11 -15.71 9.94
C CYS A 162 4.30 -16.52 10.52
N LEU A 163 5.47 -15.89 10.66
CA LEU A 163 6.62 -16.52 11.30
C LEU A 163 6.36 -16.83 12.78
N ALA A 164 5.76 -15.89 13.52
CA ALA A 164 5.39 -16.10 14.92
C ALA A 164 4.39 -17.25 15.08
N MET A 165 3.36 -17.31 14.24
CA MET A 165 2.37 -18.38 14.23
C MET A 165 2.98 -19.74 13.85
N PHE A 166 3.92 -19.76 12.91
CA PHE A 166 4.64 -20.97 12.54
C PHE A 166 5.48 -21.52 13.70
N ILE A 167 6.24 -20.66 14.39
CA ILE A 167 7.00 -21.05 15.59
C ILE A 167 6.07 -21.60 16.66
N MET A 168 4.92 -20.95 16.88
CA MET A 168 3.94 -21.40 17.86
C MET A 168 3.34 -22.77 17.49
N ALA A 169 3.02 -23.00 16.21
CA ALA A 169 2.51 -24.27 15.73
C ALA A 169 3.52 -25.41 15.91
N LEU A 170 4.80 -25.17 15.60
CA LEU A 170 5.87 -26.15 15.84
C LEU A 170 5.99 -26.51 17.32
N PHE A 171 5.86 -25.54 18.21
CA PHE A 171 5.89 -25.77 19.64
C PHE A 171 4.77 -26.74 20.08
N PHE A 172 3.52 -26.51 19.62
CA PHE A 172 2.39 -27.38 19.97
C PHE A 172 2.47 -28.80 19.39
N VAL A 173 3.20 -28.99 18.29
CA VAL A 173 3.40 -30.32 17.70
C VAL A 173 4.51 -31.10 18.42
N CYS A 174 5.51 -30.38 18.96
CA CYS A 174 6.68 -31.02 19.61
C CYS A 174 6.57 -31.11 21.13
N ALA A 175 5.55 -30.49 21.75
CA ALA A 175 5.27 -30.54 23.18
C ALA A 175 4.32 -31.70 23.51
#